data_f799af355eacd471541f4f695d730400
#
_entry.id   f799af355eacd471541f4f695d730400
#
_cell.length_a   1.000
_cell.length_b   1.000
_cell.length_c   1.000
_cell.angle_alpha   90.00
_cell.angle_beta   90.00
_cell.angle_gamma   90.00
#
_symmetry.space_group_name_H-M   'P 1'
#
loop_
_entity.id
_entity.type
_entity.pdbx_description
1 polymer ?
#
loop_
_entity_poly.entity_id
_entity_poly.type
_entity_poly.pdbx_seq_one_letter_code
_entity_poly.pdbx_strand_id
1 'polypeptide(L)'
;AILHLLGCTDCHHENLIASRDQLLLIDTETLLEADLPDHIREADASNETVGPSKLQQRFQRSVLRSGLLPQWMFMGQAKRAIDISALGITPPASENQQQPGWLGINSDGMMPGRVSHRADVPTSLPVGIGAANPFPQYLDSFCSGFATQSEALIAQRERWLQPSSALNRFAGLQRRIVLRATRVYFALQRQQLEPAALRSPQAQALKLEQLARSFLLAETKPLHWPVFGSERRQMQQLDIPFFTHRIDGNALELDGKGTTLAGFIKTSGLQAARERLRSLNEEEIHFQMRLIRGTVQAKQLRVNSPLTKQDSSRSRSKQTDNVSTEQACQRIAEQLLNMAIRDPEGQVEWLGMDLGADGECF
;
A
#
# COMPACT_ATOMS: atom_id res chain seq x y z
N ALA A 1 -2.79 -13.95 -5.87
CA ALA A 1 -1.77 -14.35 -6.85
C ALA A 1 -1.76 -13.40 -8.06
N ILE A 2 -2.84 -13.25 -8.82
CA ILE A 2 -2.88 -12.42 -10.05
C ILE A 2 -2.56 -10.95 -9.74
N LEU A 3 -3.16 -10.34 -8.73
CA LEU A 3 -2.87 -8.95 -8.34
C LEU A 3 -1.40 -8.77 -7.93
N HIS A 4 -0.82 -9.76 -7.24
CA HIS A 4 0.60 -9.77 -6.89
C HIS A 4 1.47 -9.87 -8.16
N LEU A 5 1.15 -10.77 -9.09
CA LEU A 5 1.86 -10.88 -10.37
C LEU A 5 1.84 -9.56 -11.13
N LEU A 6 0.68 -8.93 -11.24
CA LEU A 6 0.51 -7.65 -11.93
C LEU A 6 1.01 -6.44 -11.13
N GLY A 7 1.48 -6.62 -9.89
CA GLY A 7 2.03 -5.57 -9.04
C GLY A 7 1.03 -4.48 -8.69
N CYS A 8 -0.21 -4.85 -8.44
CA CYS A 8 -1.24 -3.92 -8.00
C CYS A 8 -0.89 -3.31 -6.64
N THR A 9 -1.24 -2.04 -6.41
CA THR A 9 -0.88 -1.31 -5.18
C THR A 9 -2.06 -0.68 -4.46
N ASP A 10 -3.23 -0.61 -5.05
CA ASP A 10 -4.35 0.19 -4.50
C ASP A 10 -5.66 -0.60 -4.44
N CYS A 11 -5.59 -1.88 -4.01
CA CYS A 11 -6.79 -2.69 -3.82
C CYS A 11 -7.38 -2.47 -2.40
N HIS A 12 -7.59 -1.22 -2.01
CA HIS A 12 -8.24 -0.92 -0.74
C HIS A 12 -9.78 -1.09 -0.84
N HIS A 13 -10.47 -0.89 0.29
CA HIS A 13 -11.90 -1.21 0.41
C HIS A 13 -12.81 -0.42 -0.55
N GLU A 14 -12.40 0.77 -1.00
CA GLU A 14 -13.19 1.58 -1.94
C GLU A 14 -13.06 1.08 -3.38
N ASN A 15 -11.98 0.35 -3.72
CA ASN A 15 -11.68 -0.12 -5.06
C ASN A 15 -12.13 -1.56 -5.33
N LEU A 16 -12.81 -2.20 -4.37
CA LEU A 16 -13.29 -3.57 -4.48
C LEU A 16 -14.77 -3.67 -4.19
N ILE A 17 -15.46 -4.48 -4.99
CA ILE A 17 -16.86 -4.81 -4.79
C ILE A 17 -17.01 -6.32 -4.71
N ALA A 18 -17.58 -6.81 -3.60
CA ALA A 18 -18.00 -8.19 -3.49
C ALA A 18 -19.39 -8.35 -4.13
N SER A 19 -19.49 -9.17 -5.17
CA SER A 19 -20.75 -9.46 -5.86
C SER A 19 -20.95 -10.98 -5.92
N ARG A 20 -21.88 -11.49 -5.15
CA ARG A 20 -22.16 -12.93 -5.03
C ARG A 20 -20.89 -13.72 -4.66
N ASP A 21 -20.34 -14.47 -5.61
CA ASP A 21 -19.16 -15.34 -5.49
C ASP A 21 -17.89 -14.71 -6.10
N GLN A 22 -17.97 -13.44 -6.51
CA GLN A 22 -16.87 -12.74 -7.18
C GLN A 22 -16.42 -11.50 -6.42
N LEU A 23 -15.13 -11.23 -6.50
CA LEU A 23 -14.54 -9.98 -6.05
C LEU A 23 -14.12 -9.17 -7.28
N LEU A 24 -14.74 -8.01 -7.47
CA LEU A 24 -14.50 -7.14 -8.61
C LEU A 24 -13.59 -5.99 -8.21
N LEU A 25 -12.49 -5.81 -8.93
CA LEU A 25 -11.65 -4.62 -8.84
C LEU A 25 -12.22 -3.57 -9.80
N ILE A 26 -12.67 -2.44 -9.27
CA ILE A 26 -13.31 -1.37 -10.03
C ILE A 26 -12.35 -0.28 -10.46
N ASP A 27 -11.23 -0.14 -9.76
CA ASP A 27 -10.13 0.75 -10.15
C ASP A 27 -8.88 -0.05 -10.49
N THR A 28 -8.49 0.01 -11.76
CA THR A 28 -7.37 -0.75 -12.31
C THR A 28 -6.16 0.14 -12.63
N GLU A 29 -6.18 1.42 -12.24
CA GLU A 29 -5.12 2.37 -12.61
C GLU A 29 -3.75 1.98 -11.99
N THR A 30 -3.74 1.20 -10.93
CA THR A 30 -2.51 0.77 -10.25
C THR A 30 -1.97 -0.60 -10.68
N LEU A 31 -2.60 -1.27 -11.65
CA LEU A 31 -2.06 -2.49 -12.24
C LEU A 31 -0.79 -2.20 -13.05
N LEU A 32 0.15 -3.14 -13.05
CA LEU A 32 1.42 -3.04 -13.79
C LEU A 32 2.20 -1.76 -13.44
N GLU A 33 2.30 -1.49 -12.15
CA GLU A 33 3.05 -0.33 -11.66
C GLU A 33 4.54 -0.46 -11.99
N ALA A 34 5.08 0.63 -12.52
CA ALA A 34 6.48 0.75 -12.86
C ALA A 34 7.35 1.00 -11.61
N ASP A 35 8.58 0.51 -11.63
CA ASP A 35 9.55 0.90 -10.62
C ASP A 35 10.10 2.28 -10.94
N LEU A 36 9.80 3.23 -10.06
CA LEU A 36 10.33 4.59 -10.13
C LEU A 36 11.72 4.64 -9.50
N PRO A 37 12.55 5.62 -9.86
CA PRO A 37 13.82 5.86 -9.20
C PRO A 37 13.67 6.08 -7.69
N ASP A 38 14.58 5.55 -6.90
CA ASP A 38 14.50 5.51 -5.44
C ASP A 38 14.33 6.91 -4.81
N HIS A 39 15.04 7.92 -5.35
CA HIS A 39 14.95 9.30 -4.88
C HIS A 39 13.58 9.99 -5.05
N ILE A 40 12.68 9.42 -5.83
CA ILE A 40 11.30 9.90 -5.95
C ILE A 40 10.43 9.31 -4.85
N ARG A 41 10.72 8.08 -4.44
CA ARG A 41 10.06 7.41 -3.32
C ARG A 41 10.51 7.97 -1.98
N GLU A 42 11.79 8.36 -1.88
CA GLU A 42 12.40 8.89 -0.66
C GLU A 42 11.97 10.33 -0.31
N ALA A 43 11.41 11.07 -1.25
CA ALA A 43 10.88 12.41 -0.97
C ALA A 43 9.75 12.42 0.06
N ASP A 44 9.12 11.26 0.31
CA ASP A 44 8.11 11.06 1.36
C ASP A 44 8.67 10.34 2.61
N ALA A 45 9.90 9.81 2.56
CA ALA A 45 10.53 9.08 3.66
C ALA A 45 11.64 9.92 4.32
N SER A 46 11.63 9.93 5.65
CA SER A 46 12.60 10.62 6.50
C SER A 46 14.06 10.19 6.22
N ASN A 47 14.95 11.15 6.04
CA ASN A 47 16.41 11.23 6.33
C ASN A 47 17.29 9.96 6.49
N GLU A 48 16.96 8.82 5.93
CA GLU A 48 17.86 7.67 5.97
C GLU A 48 18.81 7.71 4.76
N THR A 49 20.09 7.92 5.04
CA THR A 49 21.18 7.97 4.06
C THR A 49 21.60 6.60 3.51
N VAL A 50 20.98 5.54 3.97
CA VAL A 50 21.25 4.16 3.52
C VAL A 50 20.05 3.68 2.71
N GLY A 51 20.30 3.25 1.47
CA GLY A 51 19.26 2.67 0.61
C GLY A 51 18.57 1.45 1.26
N PRO A 52 17.35 1.11 0.83
CA PRO A 52 16.59 0.03 1.44
C PRO A 52 17.35 -1.31 1.35
N SER A 53 17.36 -2.06 2.44
CA SER A 53 17.95 -3.41 2.46
C SER A 53 17.26 -4.33 1.43
N LYS A 54 17.92 -5.42 1.06
CA LYS A 54 17.31 -6.42 0.15
C LYS A 54 16.00 -6.98 0.71
N LEU A 55 15.92 -7.16 2.03
CA LEU A 55 14.68 -7.57 2.69
C LEU A 55 13.60 -6.50 2.58
N GLN A 56 13.91 -5.24 2.83
CA GLN A 56 12.96 -4.14 2.65
C GLN A 56 12.45 -4.07 1.20
N GLN A 57 13.33 -4.25 0.20
CA GLN A 57 12.94 -4.32 -1.20
C GLN A 57 12.01 -5.52 -1.49
N ARG A 58 12.33 -6.71 -0.96
CA ARG A 58 11.49 -7.92 -1.09
C ARG A 58 10.13 -7.70 -0.42
N PHE A 59 10.10 -7.07 0.74
CA PHE A 59 8.88 -6.73 1.47
C PHE A 59 8.01 -5.73 0.69
N GLN A 60 8.60 -4.66 0.16
CA GLN A 60 7.91 -3.67 -0.67
C GLN A 60 7.36 -4.25 -1.98
N ARG A 61 7.90 -5.36 -2.46
CA ARG A 61 7.43 -6.08 -3.66
C ARG A 61 6.49 -7.23 -3.34
N SER A 62 6.14 -7.44 -2.08
CA SER A 62 5.31 -8.55 -1.62
C SER A 62 3.81 -8.31 -1.84
N VAL A 63 3.00 -9.30 -1.46
CA VAL A 63 1.52 -9.23 -1.48
C VAL A 63 0.96 -8.08 -0.64
N LEU A 64 1.73 -7.60 0.35
CA LEU A 64 1.31 -6.49 1.21
C LEU A 64 1.15 -5.18 0.45
N ARG A 65 1.92 -5.01 -0.63
CA ARG A 65 1.84 -3.85 -1.50
C ARG A 65 0.46 -3.65 -2.11
N SER A 66 -0.32 -4.72 -2.26
CA SER A 66 -1.60 -4.68 -2.97
C SER A 66 -2.66 -3.79 -2.31
N GLY A 67 -2.56 -3.49 -1.02
CA GLY A 67 -3.62 -2.83 -0.25
C GLY A 67 -4.81 -3.74 0.07
N LEU A 68 -4.75 -5.01 -0.34
CA LEU A 68 -5.81 -5.99 -0.12
C LEU A 68 -5.82 -6.54 1.32
N LEU A 69 -4.63 -6.75 1.89
CA LEU A 69 -4.41 -7.39 3.19
C LEU A 69 -4.38 -6.35 4.31
N PRO A 70 -4.66 -6.73 5.57
CA PRO A 70 -4.62 -5.83 6.71
C PRO A 70 -3.37 -4.96 6.73
N GLN A 71 -3.57 -3.65 6.71
CA GLN A 71 -2.50 -2.66 6.69
C GLN A 71 -2.93 -1.42 7.45
N TRP A 72 -2.08 -0.99 8.38
CA TRP A 72 -2.32 0.18 9.19
C TRP A 72 -1.78 1.45 8.52
N MET A 73 -2.61 2.47 8.47
CA MET A 73 -2.21 3.79 7.99
C MET A 73 -2.43 4.83 9.10
N PHE A 74 -1.40 5.63 9.39
CA PHE A 74 -1.51 6.74 10.31
C PHE A 74 -2.11 7.96 9.60
N MET A 75 -3.23 8.44 10.09
CA MET A 75 -3.94 9.60 9.54
C MET A 75 -3.51 10.88 10.28
N GLY A 76 -2.59 11.63 9.67
CA GLY A 76 -2.22 12.98 10.11
C GLY A 76 -1.74 13.07 11.56
N GLN A 77 -2.19 14.10 12.29
CA GLN A 77 -1.87 14.30 13.71
C GLN A 77 -2.68 13.41 14.66
N ALA A 78 -3.63 12.64 14.17
CA ALA A 78 -4.36 11.68 14.96
C ALA A 78 -3.42 10.52 15.30
N LYS A 79 -3.18 10.29 16.58
CA LYS A 79 -2.42 9.14 17.10
C LYS A 79 -3.16 7.80 16.88
N ARG A 80 -3.98 7.70 15.86
CA ARG A 80 -4.77 6.52 15.52
C ARG A 80 -4.36 5.98 14.16
N ALA A 81 -4.04 4.70 14.12
CA ALA A 81 -3.88 3.96 12.90
C ALA A 81 -5.24 3.40 12.45
N ILE A 82 -5.57 3.57 11.18
CA ILE A 82 -6.79 3.07 10.56
C ILE A 82 -6.39 2.02 9.53
N ASP A 83 -7.09 0.89 9.53
CA ASP A 83 -6.93 -0.12 8.49
C ASP A 83 -7.89 0.20 7.34
N ILE A 84 -7.33 0.54 6.19
CA ILE A 84 -8.07 0.86 4.96
C ILE A 84 -8.08 -0.30 3.97
N SER A 85 -7.42 -1.41 4.30
CA SER A 85 -7.33 -2.55 3.41
C SER A 85 -8.70 -3.18 3.14
N ALA A 86 -8.85 -3.79 1.97
CA ALA A 86 -10.13 -4.38 1.59
C ALA A 86 -10.54 -5.57 2.48
N LEU A 87 -9.61 -6.42 2.85
CA LEU A 87 -9.90 -7.62 3.64
C LEU A 87 -9.66 -7.43 5.14
N GLY A 88 -9.02 -6.33 5.52
CA GLY A 88 -8.73 -6.02 6.92
C GLY A 88 -9.76 -5.11 7.57
N ILE A 89 -10.49 -4.31 6.80
CA ILE A 89 -11.39 -3.31 7.36
C ILE A 89 -12.41 -3.92 8.33
N THR A 90 -12.49 -3.34 9.51
CA THR A 90 -13.52 -3.64 10.49
C THR A 90 -14.41 -2.42 10.62
N PRO A 91 -15.73 -2.60 10.72
CA PRO A 91 -16.62 -1.50 11.04
C PRO A 91 -16.09 -0.78 12.27
N PRO A 92 -15.93 0.55 12.24
CA PRO A 92 -15.57 1.28 13.44
C PRO A 92 -16.64 0.99 14.52
N ALA A 93 -16.19 0.69 15.73
CA ALA A 93 -17.08 0.74 16.87
C ALA A 93 -17.79 2.09 16.81
N SER A 94 -19.07 2.14 17.12
CA SER A 94 -20.02 3.25 16.92
C SER A 94 -19.66 4.55 17.67
N GLU A 95 -18.40 4.92 17.69
CA GLU A 95 -17.95 6.19 18.26
C GLU A 95 -18.31 7.31 17.28
N ASN A 96 -19.20 8.17 17.69
CA ASN A 96 -19.46 9.46 17.05
C ASN A 96 -18.16 10.28 17.09
N GLN A 97 -17.38 10.18 16.02
CA GLN A 97 -16.18 11.01 15.90
C GLN A 97 -16.59 12.42 15.53
N GLN A 98 -16.28 13.36 16.39
CA GLN A 98 -16.48 14.76 16.09
C GLN A 98 -15.30 15.28 15.24
N GLN A 99 -15.57 15.59 13.98
CA GLN A 99 -14.61 16.18 13.06
C GLN A 99 -14.91 17.67 12.82
N PRO A 100 -13.89 18.49 12.55
CA PRO A 100 -14.11 19.85 12.07
C PRO A 100 -14.94 19.83 10.79
N GLY A 101 -16.01 20.61 10.76
CA GLY A 101 -16.92 20.66 9.62
C GLY A 101 -17.76 21.93 9.66
N TRP A 102 -18.81 21.99 8.86
CA TRP A 102 -19.72 23.13 8.78
C TRP A 102 -21.06 22.77 9.38
N LEU A 103 -21.52 23.59 10.33
CA LEU A 103 -22.87 23.51 10.89
C LEU A 103 -23.79 24.42 10.07
N GLY A 104 -25.06 24.03 9.95
CA GLY A 104 -26.06 24.83 9.26
C GLY A 104 -25.77 25.03 7.77
N ILE A 105 -25.24 24.01 7.08
CA ILE A 105 -24.93 24.08 5.63
C ILE A 105 -26.16 24.55 4.86
N ASN A 106 -25.96 25.51 3.95
CA ASN A 106 -27.02 26.15 3.15
C ASN A 106 -28.06 26.96 3.96
N SER A 107 -27.68 27.47 5.12
CA SER A 107 -28.51 28.41 5.91
C SER A 107 -27.72 29.68 6.25
N ASP A 108 -28.43 30.76 6.62
CA ASP A 108 -27.82 32.01 7.07
C ASP A 108 -26.98 31.84 8.34
N GLY A 109 -27.19 30.75 9.09
CA GLY A 109 -26.43 30.37 10.29
C GLY A 109 -25.26 29.45 10.02
N MET A 110 -24.76 29.33 8.78
CA MET A 110 -23.63 28.47 8.45
C MET A 110 -22.37 28.94 9.16
N MET A 111 -21.80 28.07 9.99
CA MET A 111 -20.61 28.36 10.78
C MET A 111 -19.69 27.14 10.87
N PRO A 112 -18.38 27.34 11.03
CA PRO A 112 -17.46 26.26 11.36
C PRO A 112 -17.79 25.70 12.74
N GLY A 113 -17.73 24.36 12.86
CA GLY A 113 -18.01 23.68 14.11
C GLY A 113 -17.53 22.23 14.10
N ARG A 114 -18.00 21.46 15.08
CA ARG A 114 -17.73 20.02 15.10
C ARG A 114 -18.98 19.27 14.68
N VAL A 115 -18.85 18.47 13.64
CA VAL A 115 -19.93 17.62 13.10
C VAL A 115 -19.67 16.18 13.51
N SER A 116 -20.68 15.51 14.06
CA SER A 116 -20.60 14.08 14.30
C SER A 116 -20.56 13.34 12.96
N HIS A 117 -19.43 12.71 12.69
CA HIS A 117 -19.30 11.84 11.54
C HIS A 117 -19.42 10.39 12.01
N ARG A 118 -20.42 9.70 11.52
CA ARG A 118 -20.52 8.25 11.64
C ARG A 118 -19.73 7.69 10.45
N ALA A 119 -18.66 6.97 10.72
CA ALA A 119 -17.94 6.29 9.64
C ALA A 119 -18.88 5.26 9.03
N ASP A 120 -19.18 5.43 7.75
CA ASP A 120 -19.99 4.47 7.02
C ASP A 120 -19.23 3.16 6.88
N VAL A 121 -19.92 2.05 7.16
CA VAL A 121 -19.37 0.71 6.92
C VAL A 121 -19.41 0.47 5.42
N PRO A 122 -18.29 0.11 4.79
CA PRO A 122 -18.30 -0.22 3.37
C PRO A 122 -19.28 -1.37 3.11
N THR A 123 -20.30 -1.11 2.31
CA THR A 123 -21.31 -2.12 1.91
C THR A 123 -20.85 -2.95 0.72
N SER A 124 -19.74 -2.59 0.11
CA SER A 124 -19.17 -3.22 -1.08
C SER A 124 -18.34 -4.47 -0.79
N LEU A 125 -17.99 -4.70 0.47
CA LEU A 125 -17.12 -5.82 0.88
C LEU A 125 -17.91 -6.98 1.49
N PRO A 126 -17.34 -8.20 1.53
CA PRO A 126 -17.95 -9.33 2.23
C PRO A 126 -18.16 -8.99 3.70
N VAL A 127 -19.38 -9.10 4.16
CA VAL A 127 -19.75 -8.85 5.57
C VAL A 127 -20.08 -10.19 6.21
N GLY A 128 -19.46 -10.46 7.36
CA GLY A 128 -19.79 -11.62 8.17
C GLY A 128 -21.12 -11.41 8.93
N ILE A 129 -21.71 -12.49 9.38
CA ILE A 129 -22.87 -12.45 10.29
C ILE A 129 -22.45 -11.71 11.57
N GLY A 130 -23.19 -10.67 11.94
CA GLY A 130 -22.90 -9.87 13.13
C GLY A 130 -21.86 -8.75 12.93
N ALA A 131 -21.68 -8.27 11.70
CA ALA A 131 -20.76 -7.18 11.33
C ALA A 131 -19.27 -7.46 11.64
N ALA A 132 -18.89 -8.69 11.96
CA ALA A 132 -17.51 -9.07 12.13
C ALA A 132 -16.83 -9.27 10.76
N ASN A 133 -15.53 -8.95 10.68
CA ASN A 133 -14.75 -9.25 9.49
C ASN A 133 -14.62 -10.79 9.33
N PRO A 134 -15.15 -11.41 8.25
CA PRO A 134 -15.13 -12.86 8.08
C PRO A 134 -13.75 -13.38 7.63
N PHE A 135 -12.85 -12.54 7.14
CA PHE A 135 -11.61 -12.95 6.50
C PHE A 135 -10.75 -13.90 7.34
N PRO A 136 -10.56 -13.70 8.65
CA PRO A 136 -9.78 -14.64 9.45
C PRO A 136 -10.29 -16.08 9.45
N GLN A 137 -11.59 -16.30 9.27
CA GLN A 137 -12.21 -17.63 9.20
C GLN A 137 -11.88 -18.35 7.90
N TYR A 138 -11.61 -17.60 6.83
CA TYR A 138 -11.31 -18.10 5.50
C TYR A 138 -9.82 -18.02 5.14
N LEU A 139 -8.95 -17.72 6.11
CA LEU A 139 -7.53 -17.51 5.88
C LEU A 139 -6.85 -18.71 5.23
N ASP A 140 -7.16 -19.93 5.68
CA ASP A 140 -6.59 -21.15 5.10
C ASP A 140 -7.05 -21.36 3.66
N SER A 141 -8.33 -21.15 3.36
CA SER A 141 -8.86 -21.21 2.01
C SER A 141 -8.23 -20.16 1.10
N PHE A 142 -8.03 -18.95 1.62
CA PHE A 142 -7.37 -17.86 0.88
C PHE A 142 -5.91 -18.21 0.56
N CYS A 143 -5.15 -18.71 1.53
CA CYS A 143 -3.77 -19.15 1.33
C CYS A 143 -3.69 -20.33 0.35
N SER A 144 -4.60 -21.31 0.45
CA SER A 144 -4.68 -22.42 -0.49
C SER A 144 -4.96 -21.94 -1.91
N GLY A 145 -5.93 -21.03 -2.09
CA GLY A 145 -6.23 -20.44 -3.40
C GLY A 145 -5.05 -19.62 -3.96
N PHE A 146 -4.31 -18.90 -3.10
CA PHE A 146 -3.09 -18.20 -3.51
C PHE A 146 -2.03 -19.17 -4.01
N ALA A 147 -1.77 -20.26 -3.28
CA ALA A 147 -0.79 -21.29 -3.64
C ALA A 147 -1.17 -21.97 -4.96
N THR A 148 -2.38 -22.51 -5.06
CA THR A 148 -2.88 -23.19 -6.27
C THR A 148 -2.78 -22.32 -7.52
N GLN A 149 -3.18 -21.03 -7.42
CA GLN A 149 -3.07 -20.13 -8.55
C GLN A 149 -1.61 -19.80 -8.89
N SER A 150 -0.73 -19.69 -7.90
CA SER A 150 0.70 -19.45 -8.11
C SER A 150 1.39 -20.64 -8.75
N GLU A 151 1.06 -21.86 -8.33
CA GLU A 151 1.52 -23.12 -8.95
C GLU A 151 1.07 -23.23 -10.42
N ALA A 152 -0.19 -22.87 -10.71
CA ALA A 152 -0.70 -22.81 -12.07
C ALA A 152 0.05 -21.78 -12.95
N LEU A 153 0.46 -20.64 -12.37
CA LEU A 153 1.30 -19.67 -13.07
C LEU A 153 2.70 -20.23 -13.34
N ILE A 154 3.28 -20.97 -12.39
CA ILE A 154 4.58 -21.64 -12.57
C ILE A 154 4.48 -22.68 -13.69
N ALA A 155 3.46 -23.54 -13.65
CA ALA A 155 3.26 -24.59 -14.64
C ALA A 155 3.05 -24.04 -16.07
N GLN A 156 2.48 -22.85 -16.19
CA GLN A 156 2.23 -22.20 -17.48
C GLN A 156 3.20 -21.04 -17.77
N ARG A 157 4.30 -20.94 -17.06
CA ARG A 157 5.25 -19.80 -17.12
C ARG A 157 5.66 -19.48 -18.55
N GLU A 158 6.11 -20.45 -19.29
CA GLU A 158 6.58 -20.25 -20.67
C GLU A 158 5.49 -19.68 -21.58
N ARG A 159 4.24 -20.17 -21.41
CA ARG A 159 3.09 -19.65 -22.15
C ARG A 159 2.81 -18.18 -21.83
N TRP A 160 2.90 -17.79 -20.54
CA TRP A 160 2.67 -16.42 -20.11
C TRP A 160 3.78 -15.45 -20.54
N LEU A 161 5.00 -15.93 -20.75
CA LEU A 161 6.15 -15.15 -21.19
C LEU A 161 6.21 -14.96 -22.71
N GLN A 162 5.43 -15.70 -23.49
CA GLN A 162 5.40 -15.57 -24.95
C GLN A 162 4.88 -14.22 -25.41
N PRO A 163 5.32 -13.71 -26.57
CA PRO A 163 4.81 -12.47 -27.15
C PRO A 163 3.31 -12.45 -27.40
N SER A 164 2.69 -13.61 -27.68
CA SER A 164 1.25 -13.77 -27.90
C SER A 164 0.45 -13.94 -26.60
N SER A 165 1.07 -13.89 -25.44
CA SER A 165 0.41 -14.12 -24.15
C SER A 165 -0.60 -13.02 -23.78
N ALA A 166 -1.54 -13.37 -22.88
CA ALA A 166 -2.45 -12.39 -22.31
C ALA A 166 -1.72 -11.23 -21.59
N LEU A 167 -0.59 -11.55 -20.92
CA LEU A 167 0.23 -10.53 -20.26
C LEU A 167 0.79 -9.52 -21.28
N ASN A 168 1.17 -9.97 -22.48
CA ASN A 168 1.73 -9.08 -23.50
C ASN A 168 0.66 -8.19 -24.19
N ARG A 169 -0.64 -8.47 -24.01
CA ARG A 169 -1.70 -7.59 -24.52
C ARG A 169 -1.72 -6.22 -23.84
N PHE A 170 -1.09 -6.09 -22.69
CA PHE A 170 -0.90 -4.80 -22.03
C PHE A 170 0.20 -3.94 -22.66
N ALA A 171 1.05 -4.51 -23.53
CA ALA A 171 2.10 -3.74 -24.21
C ALA A 171 1.49 -2.60 -25.03
N GLY A 172 2.10 -1.43 -24.95
CA GLY A 172 1.65 -0.23 -25.68
C GLY A 172 0.52 0.53 -25.01
N LEU A 173 -0.17 -0.03 -24.01
CA LEU A 173 -1.18 0.71 -23.26
C LEU A 173 -0.53 1.80 -22.42
N GLN A 174 -1.21 2.93 -22.29
CA GLN A 174 -0.81 4.00 -21.38
C GLN A 174 -1.42 3.79 -20.00
N ARG A 175 -0.65 4.17 -19.00
CA ARG A 175 -1.03 4.14 -17.61
C ARG A 175 -0.68 5.47 -16.94
N ARG A 176 -1.54 5.91 -16.02
CA ARG A 176 -1.25 7.04 -15.14
C ARG A 176 -0.14 6.69 -14.14
N ILE A 177 0.73 7.66 -13.84
CA ILE A 177 1.66 7.63 -12.72
C ILE A 177 1.27 8.68 -11.70
N VAL A 178 1.16 8.27 -10.44
CA VAL A 178 0.97 9.15 -9.30
C VAL A 178 2.35 9.35 -8.64
N LEU A 179 2.93 10.52 -8.79
CA LEU A 179 4.26 10.83 -8.24
C LEU A 179 4.20 11.28 -6.78
N ARG A 180 3.12 11.96 -6.41
CA ARG A 180 2.84 12.36 -5.02
C ARG A 180 1.42 11.96 -4.67
N ALA A 181 1.17 11.63 -3.41
CA ALA A 181 -0.18 11.33 -2.96
C ALA A 181 -1.15 12.46 -3.35
N THR A 182 -2.30 12.12 -3.93
CA THR A 182 -3.31 13.09 -4.40
C THR A 182 -3.72 14.10 -3.33
N ARG A 183 -3.71 13.70 -2.05
CA ARG A 183 -3.94 14.59 -0.90
C ARG A 183 -2.97 15.77 -0.82
N VAL A 184 -1.72 15.61 -1.30
CA VAL A 184 -0.72 16.69 -1.31
C VAL A 184 -1.11 17.75 -2.31
N TYR A 185 -1.48 17.35 -3.53
CA TYR A 185 -1.95 18.26 -4.56
C TYR A 185 -3.25 18.96 -4.15
N PHE A 186 -4.18 18.21 -3.56
CA PHE A 186 -5.44 18.77 -3.07
C PHE A 186 -5.22 19.82 -1.96
N ALA A 187 -4.30 19.56 -1.03
CA ALA A 187 -3.94 20.54 -0.02
C ALA A 187 -3.35 21.83 -0.62
N LEU A 188 -2.49 21.70 -1.63
CA LEU A 188 -1.91 22.84 -2.35
C LEU A 188 -2.96 23.61 -3.16
N GLN A 189 -3.90 22.91 -3.82
CA GLN A 189 -5.04 23.55 -4.48
C GLN A 189 -5.82 24.44 -3.51
N ARG A 190 -6.17 23.91 -2.34
CA ARG A 190 -6.87 24.67 -1.31
C ARG A 190 -6.07 25.88 -0.86
N GLN A 191 -4.76 25.75 -0.67
CA GLN A 191 -3.89 26.88 -0.31
C GLN A 191 -3.81 27.94 -1.40
N GLN A 192 -3.88 27.57 -2.67
CA GLN A 192 -3.94 28.54 -3.79
C GLN A 192 -5.26 29.32 -3.82
N LEU A 193 -6.33 28.77 -3.28
CA LEU A 193 -7.65 29.40 -3.21
C LEU A 193 -7.88 30.21 -1.91
N GLU A 194 -6.88 30.25 -1.01
CA GLU A 194 -6.94 31.10 0.19
C GLU A 194 -6.96 32.58 -0.20
N PRO A 195 -7.69 33.46 0.53
CA PRO A 195 -7.76 34.90 0.23
C PRO A 195 -6.40 35.56 0.11
N ALA A 196 -5.41 35.14 0.90
CA ALA A 196 -4.04 35.65 0.85
C ALA A 196 -3.32 35.29 -0.46
N ALA A 197 -3.57 34.12 -1.01
CA ALA A 197 -2.98 33.65 -2.26
C ALA A 197 -3.66 34.30 -3.48
N LEU A 198 -4.95 34.57 -3.39
CA LEU A 198 -5.74 35.18 -4.48
C LEU A 198 -5.46 36.68 -4.67
N ARG A 199 -4.63 37.30 -3.84
CA ARG A 199 -4.26 38.72 -3.97
C ARG A 199 -3.45 39.03 -5.22
N SER A 200 -2.62 38.09 -5.66
CA SER A 200 -1.83 38.24 -6.88
C SER A 200 -1.42 36.89 -7.45
N PRO A 201 -1.16 36.80 -8.76
CA PRO A 201 -0.60 35.59 -9.38
C PRO A 201 0.72 35.13 -8.75
N GLN A 202 1.53 36.08 -8.27
CA GLN A 202 2.80 35.78 -7.59
C GLN A 202 2.57 35.13 -6.22
N ALA A 203 1.60 35.62 -5.44
CA ALA A 203 1.24 35.04 -4.16
C ALA A 203 0.71 33.60 -4.31
N GLN A 204 -0.07 33.36 -5.36
CA GLN A 204 -0.58 32.04 -5.69
C GLN A 204 0.55 31.10 -6.15
N ALA A 205 1.44 31.58 -7.04
CA ALA A 205 2.56 30.78 -7.52
C ALA A 205 3.54 30.38 -6.39
N LEU A 206 3.73 31.27 -5.41
CA LEU A 206 4.61 30.99 -4.26
C LEU A 206 4.14 29.78 -3.44
N LYS A 207 2.82 29.52 -3.38
CA LYS A 207 2.31 28.32 -2.70
C LYS A 207 2.79 27.03 -3.37
N LEU A 208 3.01 27.05 -4.67
CA LEU A 208 3.48 25.89 -5.43
C LEU A 208 4.97 25.60 -5.31
N GLU A 209 5.76 26.57 -4.80
CA GLU A 209 7.20 26.34 -4.57
C GLU A 209 7.44 25.27 -3.48
N GLN A 210 6.43 24.92 -2.69
CA GLN A 210 6.49 23.79 -1.77
C GLN A 210 6.77 22.46 -2.49
N LEU A 211 6.38 22.32 -3.75
CA LEU A 211 6.69 21.14 -4.56
C LEU A 211 8.19 21.00 -4.85
N ALA A 212 8.95 22.11 -4.77
CA ALA A 212 10.39 22.11 -4.99
C ALA A 212 11.19 21.62 -3.78
N ARG A 213 10.58 21.36 -2.62
CA ARG A 213 11.30 21.02 -1.38
C ARG A 213 12.26 19.84 -1.52
N SER A 214 11.86 18.82 -2.27
CA SER A 214 12.70 17.64 -2.54
C SER A 214 13.98 17.97 -3.34
N PHE A 215 14.07 19.15 -3.97
CA PHE A 215 15.22 19.58 -4.76
C PHE A 215 16.13 20.56 -4.02
N LEU A 216 15.75 21.03 -2.82
CA LEU A 216 16.51 22.07 -2.10
C LEU A 216 17.90 21.64 -1.67
N LEU A 217 18.12 20.34 -1.47
CA LEU A 217 19.39 19.75 -1.07
C LEU A 217 20.18 19.19 -2.25
N ALA A 218 19.66 19.26 -3.47
CA ALA A 218 20.33 18.74 -4.64
C ALA A 218 21.41 19.74 -5.14
N GLU A 219 22.67 19.32 -5.20
CA GLU A 219 23.78 20.11 -5.73
C GLU A 219 23.63 20.38 -7.23
N THR A 220 23.02 19.46 -7.96
CA THR A 220 22.74 19.58 -9.39
C THR A 220 21.28 19.27 -9.67
N LYS A 221 20.75 19.79 -10.79
CA LYS A 221 19.38 19.47 -11.21
C LYS A 221 19.24 17.98 -11.50
N PRO A 222 18.45 17.22 -10.72
CA PRO A 222 18.25 15.80 -10.97
C PRO A 222 17.43 15.55 -12.24
N LEU A 223 17.46 14.32 -12.75
CA LEU A 223 16.73 13.91 -13.97
C LEU A 223 15.23 14.28 -13.91
N HIS A 224 14.64 14.21 -12.74
CA HIS A 224 13.20 14.48 -12.55
C HIS A 224 12.84 15.96 -12.34
N TRP A 225 13.80 16.90 -12.44
CA TRP A 225 13.52 18.33 -12.36
C TRP A 225 12.41 18.83 -13.31
N PRO A 226 12.30 18.33 -14.57
CA PRO A 226 11.22 18.74 -15.46
C PRO A 226 9.81 18.42 -14.94
N VAL A 227 9.68 17.39 -14.09
CA VAL A 227 8.41 17.02 -13.44
C VAL A 227 7.88 18.19 -12.61
N PHE A 228 8.74 18.82 -11.79
CA PHE A 228 8.34 19.99 -10.99
C PHE A 228 7.78 21.12 -11.84
N GLY A 229 8.43 21.39 -12.97
CA GLY A 229 7.92 22.40 -13.92
C GLY A 229 6.55 22.07 -14.48
N SER A 230 6.29 20.78 -14.73
CA SER A 230 4.99 20.31 -15.19
C SER A 230 3.93 20.32 -14.07
N GLU A 231 4.26 19.83 -12.86
CA GLU A 231 3.39 19.91 -11.68
C GLU A 231 2.92 21.35 -11.46
N ARG A 232 3.86 22.30 -11.47
CA ARG A 232 3.56 23.72 -11.26
C ARG A 232 2.60 24.27 -12.31
N ARG A 233 2.83 23.97 -13.60
CA ARG A 233 1.94 24.46 -14.69
C ARG A 233 0.53 23.92 -14.57
N GLN A 234 0.38 22.60 -14.28
CA GLN A 234 -0.93 21.98 -14.13
C GLN A 234 -1.65 22.52 -12.90
N MET A 235 -0.96 22.64 -11.77
CA MET A 235 -1.50 23.19 -10.53
C MET A 235 -1.88 24.69 -10.65
N GLN A 236 -1.20 25.47 -11.48
CA GLN A 236 -1.60 26.86 -11.79
C GLN A 236 -2.97 26.93 -12.49
N GLN A 237 -3.36 25.86 -13.19
CA GLN A 237 -4.68 25.71 -13.81
C GLN A 237 -5.69 25.07 -12.85
N LEU A 238 -5.31 24.82 -11.61
CA LEU A 238 -6.06 24.09 -10.58
C LEU A 238 -6.32 22.62 -10.95
N ASP A 239 -5.55 22.06 -11.87
CA ASP A 239 -5.60 20.64 -12.18
C ASP A 239 -4.73 19.83 -11.22
N ILE A 240 -5.17 18.64 -10.87
CA ILE A 240 -4.31 17.65 -10.24
C ILE A 240 -3.31 17.15 -11.28
N PRO A 241 -1.99 17.22 -11.03
CA PRO A 241 -0.99 16.79 -12.00
C PRO A 241 -1.23 15.39 -12.53
N PHE A 242 -1.22 15.28 -13.83
CA PHE A 242 -1.48 14.05 -14.57
C PHE A 242 -0.24 13.69 -15.42
N PHE A 243 0.32 12.54 -15.11
CA PHE A 243 1.47 11.96 -15.78
C PHE A 243 1.11 10.58 -16.30
N THR A 244 1.63 10.24 -17.47
CA THR A 244 1.41 8.91 -18.05
C THR A 244 2.73 8.29 -18.52
N HIS A 245 2.73 6.98 -18.66
CA HIS A 245 3.78 6.26 -19.33
C HIS A 245 3.19 5.05 -20.06
N ARG A 246 3.93 4.55 -21.06
CA ARG A 246 3.59 3.26 -21.65
C ARG A 246 4.00 2.14 -20.68
N ILE A 247 3.12 1.18 -20.49
CA ILE A 247 3.32 0.04 -19.57
C ILE A 247 4.59 -0.76 -19.90
N ASP A 248 5.02 -0.74 -21.17
CA ASP A 248 6.23 -1.39 -21.67
C ASP A 248 7.40 -0.42 -21.91
N GLY A 249 7.22 0.88 -21.62
CA GLY A 249 8.19 1.93 -21.87
C GLY A 249 8.94 2.42 -20.62
N ASN A 250 9.99 3.20 -20.83
CA ASN A 250 10.81 3.81 -19.79
C ASN A 250 10.73 5.34 -19.72
N ALA A 251 9.87 5.96 -20.54
CA ALA A 251 9.68 7.41 -20.57
C ALA A 251 8.41 7.82 -19.82
N LEU A 252 8.49 8.95 -19.12
CA LEU A 252 7.34 9.61 -18.49
C LEU A 252 6.83 10.71 -19.41
N GLU A 253 5.54 10.74 -19.67
CA GLU A 253 4.84 11.83 -20.36
C GLU A 253 4.38 12.86 -19.32
N LEU A 254 4.74 14.13 -19.51
CA LEU A 254 4.64 15.17 -18.51
C LEU A 254 3.34 16.00 -18.59
N ASP A 255 2.72 16.10 -19.75
CA ASP A 255 1.63 17.09 -19.97
C ASP A 255 0.53 16.63 -20.93
N GLY A 256 0.52 15.38 -21.35
CA GLY A 256 -0.43 14.88 -22.34
C GLY A 256 -0.29 15.50 -23.75
N LYS A 257 0.78 16.29 -23.98
CA LYS A 257 1.07 16.98 -25.25
C LYS A 257 2.31 16.43 -25.94
N GLY A 258 2.80 15.28 -25.47
CA GLY A 258 3.95 14.62 -26.06
C GLY A 258 5.30 15.05 -25.49
N THR A 259 5.33 15.91 -24.47
CA THR A 259 6.58 16.20 -23.73
C THR A 259 6.95 15.01 -22.88
N THR A 260 8.06 14.35 -23.21
CA THR A 260 8.48 13.13 -22.54
C THR A 260 9.82 13.30 -21.83
N LEU A 261 9.97 12.62 -20.69
CA LEU A 261 11.22 12.48 -19.97
C LEU A 261 11.72 11.06 -20.13
N ALA A 262 12.70 10.86 -21.01
CA ALA A 262 13.27 9.56 -21.30
C ALA A 262 14.09 9.01 -20.12
N GLY A 263 14.07 7.69 -19.93
CA GLY A 263 14.87 7.02 -18.88
C GLY A 263 14.37 7.29 -17.46
N PHE A 264 13.19 7.86 -17.28
CA PHE A 264 12.61 8.13 -15.97
C PHE A 264 12.18 6.84 -15.26
N ILE A 265 11.70 5.87 -15.99
CA ILE A 265 11.24 4.58 -15.45
C ILE A 265 12.43 3.63 -15.40
N LYS A 266 12.76 3.10 -14.21
CA LYS A 266 13.83 2.13 -13.99
C LYS A 266 13.46 0.76 -14.56
N THR A 267 12.26 0.28 -14.21
CA THR A 267 11.71 -0.99 -14.71
C THR A 267 10.25 -0.76 -15.08
N SER A 268 9.90 -1.04 -16.32
CA SER A 268 8.51 -0.89 -16.78
C SER A 268 7.59 -1.89 -16.08
N GLY A 269 6.31 -1.56 -15.94
CA GLY A 269 5.35 -2.42 -15.25
C GLY A 269 5.24 -3.81 -15.87
N LEU A 270 5.27 -3.89 -17.20
CA LEU A 270 5.24 -5.16 -17.91
C LEU A 270 6.52 -5.98 -17.68
N GLN A 271 7.67 -5.33 -17.67
CA GLN A 271 8.93 -5.99 -17.35
C GLN A 271 8.95 -6.51 -15.92
N ALA A 272 8.52 -5.70 -14.95
CA ALA A 272 8.43 -6.09 -13.54
C ALA A 272 7.49 -7.29 -13.33
N ALA A 273 6.36 -7.34 -14.03
CA ALA A 273 5.45 -8.49 -14.00
C ALA A 273 6.09 -9.76 -14.56
N ARG A 274 6.84 -9.63 -15.67
CA ARG A 274 7.59 -10.77 -16.27
C ARG A 274 8.70 -11.26 -15.33
N GLU A 275 9.40 -10.36 -14.65
CA GLU A 275 10.43 -10.70 -13.68
C GLU A 275 9.84 -11.43 -12.46
N ARG A 276 8.72 -10.93 -11.91
CA ARG A 276 7.99 -11.64 -10.85
C ARG A 276 7.57 -13.04 -11.27
N LEU A 277 7.08 -13.20 -12.49
CA LEU A 277 6.72 -14.52 -13.00
C LEU A 277 7.92 -15.46 -13.16
N ARG A 278 9.09 -14.95 -13.60
CA ARG A 278 10.31 -15.74 -13.73
C ARG A 278 10.85 -16.18 -12.36
N SER A 279 10.82 -15.29 -11.37
CA SER A 279 11.31 -15.55 -10.02
C SER A 279 10.32 -16.33 -9.14
N LEU A 280 9.06 -16.46 -9.57
CA LEU A 280 8.05 -17.19 -8.80
C LEU A 280 8.44 -18.66 -8.68
N ASN A 281 8.58 -19.15 -7.46
CA ASN A 281 8.92 -20.53 -7.10
C ASN A 281 8.23 -20.91 -5.79
N GLU A 282 8.42 -22.12 -5.32
CA GLU A 282 7.79 -22.64 -4.10
C GLU A 282 8.21 -21.83 -2.85
N GLU A 283 9.48 -21.46 -2.76
CA GLU A 283 9.98 -20.64 -1.64
C GLU A 283 9.28 -19.27 -1.61
N GLU A 284 9.11 -18.64 -2.77
CA GLU A 284 8.41 -17.36 -2.88
C GLU A 284 6.93 -17.50 -2.53
N ILE A 285 6.26 -18.56 -2.93
CA ILE A 285 4.87 -18.86 -2.52
C ILE A 285 4.78 -18.96 -1.00
N HIS A 286 5.66 -19.73 -0.38
CA HIS A 286 5.70 -19.89 1.07
C HIS A 286 5.99 -18.56 1.80
N PHE A 287 6.91 -17.75 1.27
CA PHE A 287 7.19 -16.42 1.83
C PHE A 287 5.95 -15.51 1.79
N GLN A 288 5.27 -15.44 0.65
CA GLN A 288 4.06 -14.63 0.51
C GLN A 288 2.93 -15.14 1.41
N MET A 289 2.75 -16.46 1.55
CA MET A 289 1.76 -17.05 2.45
C MET A 289 2.06 -16.73 3.92
N ARG A 290 3.32 -16.70 4.33
CA ARG A 290 3.72 -16.26 5.69
C ARG A 290 3.32 -14.81 5.94
N LEU A 291 3.51 -13.92 4.96
CA LEU A 291 3.09 -12.52 5.07
C LEU A 291 1.57 -12.40 5.18
N ILE A 292 0.82 -13.13 4.35
CA ILE A 292 -0.65 -13.14 4.42
C ILE A 292 -1.12 -13.56 5.82
N ARG A 293 -0.59 -14.66 6.34
CA ARG A 293 -0.94 -15.16 7.68
C ARG A 293 -0.53 -14.19 8.78
N GLY A 294 0.68 -13.64 8.68
CA GLY A 294 1.24 -12.73 9.67
C GLY A 294 0.40 -11.47 9.85
N THR A 295 0.00 -10.81 8.78
CA THR A 295 -0.82 -9.58 8.86
C THR A 295 -2.21 -9.83 9.46
N VAL A 296 -2.83 -10.95 9.14
CA VAL A 296 -4.14 -11.31 9.69
C VAL A 296 -4.03 -11.64 11.18
N GLN A 297 -3.00 -12.40 11.57
CA GLN A 297 -2.74 -12.73 12.98
C GLN A 297 -2.41 -11.49 13.80
N ALA A 298 -1.55 -10.60 13.30
CA ALA A 298 -1.23 -9.34 13.96
C ALA A 298 -2.49 -8.52 14.24
N LYS A 299 -3.39 -8.43 13.25
CA LYS A 299 -4.67 -7.73 13.42
C LYS A 299 -5.56 -8.40 14.47
N GLN A 300 -5.67 -9.72 14.46
CA GLN A 300 -6.47 -10.45 15.45
C GLN A 300 -5.96 -10.25 16.88
N LEU A 301 -4.65 -10.28 17.08
CA LEU A 301 -4.03 -10.04 18.39
C LEU A 301 -4.37 -8.63 18.90
N ARG A 302 -4.34 -7.62 18.03
CA ARG A 302 -4.67 -6.25 18.40
C ARG A 302 -6.16 -6.06 18.73
N VAL A 303 -7.07 -6.66 17.96
CA VAL A 303 -8.51 -6.57 18.18
C VAL A 303 -8.92 -7.30 19.46
N ASN A 304 -8.28 -8.42 19.76
CA ASN A 304 -8.57 -9.27 20.92
C ASN A 304 -7.76 -8.91 22.17
N SER A 305 -6.82 -7.95 22.08
CA SER A 305 -6.05 -7.49 23.23
C SER A 305 -6.94 -6.60 24.10
N PRO A 306 -7.37 -7.03 25.28
CA PRO A 306 -8.11 -6.14 26.17
C PRO A 306 -7.14 -5.09 26.70
N LEU A 307 -7.33 -3.84 26.31
CA LEU A 307 -6.74 -2.66 26.97
C LEU A 307 -7.34 -2.44 28.38
N THR A 308 -8.03 -3.42 28.93
CA THR A 308 -8.53 -3.40 30.29
C THR A 308 -7.70 -4.36 31.14
N LYS A 309 -7.01 -3.78 32.11
CA LYS A 309 -6.44 -4.48 33.26
C LYS A 309 -7.54 -5.27 34.01
N GLN A 310 -7.94 -6.42 33.51
CA GLN A 310 -8.70 -7.40 34.29
C GLN A 310 -8.82 -8.68 33.48
N ASP A 311 -8.12 -9.65 33.95
CA ASP A 311 -8.30 -11.10 34.00
C ASP A 311 -7.05 -11.88 33.61
N SER A 312 -6.19 -12.01 34.61
CA SER A 312 -5.10 -12.99 34.63
C SER A 312 -5.56 -14.44 34.84
N SER A 313 -6.83 -14.74 34.51
CA SER A 313 -7.39 -16.09 34.61
C SER A 313 -7.78 -16.70 33.26
N ARG A 314 -6.96 -16.54 32.23
CA ARG A 314 -7.07 -17.45 31.08
C ARG A 314 -6.51 -18.81 31.48
N SER A 315 -7.41 -19.78 31.66
CA SER A 315 -7.06 -21.19 31.81
C SER A 315 -6.06 -21.56 30.71
N ARG A 316 -4.81 -21.74 31.09
CA ARG A 316 -3.85 -22.49 30.30
C ARG A 316 -4.50 -23.85 30.05
N SER A 317 -4.88 -24.15 28.82
CA SER A 317 -5.15 -25.52 28.44
C SER A 317 -3.88 -26.30 28.74
N LYS A 318 -3.96 -27.14 29.75
CA LYS A 318 -2.92 -28.10 30.07
C LYS A 318 -2.87 -29.16 28.98
N GLN A 319 -2.23 -28.86 27.88
CA GLN A 319 -1.64 -29.86 27.03
C GLN A 319 -0.14 -29.74 27.27
N THR A 320 0.30 -30.28 28.39
CA THR A 320 1.73 -30.49 28.68
C THR A 320 2.16 -31.73 27.93
N ASP A 321 2.52 -31.61 26.67
CA ASP A 321 3.55 -32.48 26.14
C ASP A 321 4.79 -32.21 26.98
N ASN A 322 5.30 -33.24 27.63
CA ASN A 322 6.54 -33.20 28.39
C ASN A 322 7.73 -33.05 27.43
N VAL A 323 7.85 -31.86 26.83
CA VAL A 323 8.98 -31.49 25.98
C VAL A 323 10.11 -31.04 26.92
N SER A 324 11.26 -31.68 26.86
CA SER A 324 12.44 -31.25 27.63
C SER A 324 12.84 -29.83 27.16
N THR A 325 13.49 -29.05 28.06
CA THR A 325 13.97 -27.70 27.70
C THR A 325 14.88 -27.73 26.46
N GLU A 326 15.68 -28.78 26.34
CA GLU A 326 16.61 -29.00 25.23
C GLU A 326 15.83 -29.20 23.90
N GLN A 327 14.80 -30.04 23.92
CA GLN A 327 13.91 -30.24 22.77
C GLN A 327 13.12 -28.96 22.40
N ALA A 328 12.71 -28.16 23.39
CA ALA A 328 12.07 -26.88 23.15
C ALA A 328 13.03 -25.88 22.48
N CYS A 329 14.29 -25.80 23.00
CA CYS A 329 15.32 -24.95 22.40
C CYS A 329 15.64 -25.39 20.96
N GLN A 330 15.76 -26.68 20.71
CA GLN A 330 16.01 -27.21 19.38
C GLN A 330 14.88 -26.86 18.41
N ARG A 331 13.61 -27.05 18.79
CA ARG A 331 12.43 -26.69 17.98
C ARG A 331 12.39 -25.19 17.67
N ILE A 332 12.70 -24.34 18.66
CA ILE A 332 12.77 -22.89 18.47
C ILE A 332 13.89 -22.53 17.48
N ALA A 333 15.08 -23.12 17.64
CA ALA A 333 16.20 -22.89 16.74
C ALA A 333 15.89 -23.34 15.31
N GLU A 334 15.30 -24.52 15.12
CA GLU A 334 14.85 -25.02 13.83
C GLU A 334 13.80 -24.09 13.21
N GLN A 335 12.86 -23.59 14.01
CA GLN A 335 11.86 -22.65 13.53
C GLN A 335 12.46 -21.31 13.11
N LEU A 336 13.40 -20.76 13.88
CA LEU A 336 14.13 -19.55 13.54
C LEU A 336 14.93 -19.73 12.24
N LEU A 337 15.61 -20.86 12.08
CA LEU A 337 16.35 -21.17 10.85
C LEU A 337 15.43 -21.31 9.62
N ASN A 338 14.25 -21.91 9.81
CA ASN A 338 13.23 -22.05 8.75
C ASN A 338 12.57 -20.72 8.39
N MET A 339 12.51 -19.78 9.33
CA MET A 339 11.97 -18.43 9.11
C MET A 339 13.02 -17.46 8.56
N ALA A 340 14.28 -17.83 8.59
CA ALA A 340 15.38 -16.99 8.13
C ALA A 340 15.26 -16.69 6.63
N ILE A 341 15.38 -15.43 6.28
CA ILE A 341 15.45 -14.95 4.90
C ILE A 341 16.92 -14.77 4.58
N ARG A 342 17.40 -15.50 3.59
CA ARG A 342 18.79 -15.46 3.15
C ARG A 342 18.91 -14.69 1.86
N ASP A 343 19.87 -13.81 1.78
CA ASP A 343 20.23 -13.17 0.53
C ASP A 343 21.30 -14.02 -0.25
N PRO A 344 21.54 -13.73 -1.53
CA PRO A 344 22.58 -14.42 -2.32
C PRO A 344 24.00 -14.27 -1.76
N GLU A 345 24.24 -13.27 -0.91
CA GLU A 345 25.52 -12.98 -0.29
C GLU A 345 25.67 -13.70 1.06
N GLY A 346 24.64 -14.46 1.49
CA GLY A 346 24.64 -15.25 2.71
C GLY A 346 24.26 -14.47 3.97
N GLN A 347 23.83 -13.21 3.85
CA GLN A 347 23.27 -12.47 4.98
C GLN A 347 21.94 -13.07 5.38
N VAL A 348 21.66 -13.06 6.67
CA VAL A 348 20.46 -13.65 7.24
C VAL A 348 19.67 -12.58 7.96
N GLU A 349 18.42 -12.44 7.60
CA GLU A 349 17.48 -11.51 8.23
C GLU A 349 16.20 -12.26 8.63
N TRP A 350 15.49 -11.74 9.61
CA TRP A 350 14.20 -12.27 10.05
C TRP A 350 13.13 -11.21 10.00
N LEU A 351 11.95 -11.61 9.56
CA LEU A 351 10.75 -10.81 9.66
C LEU A 351 10.01 -11.22 10.93
N GLY A 352 9.94 -10.31 11.89
CA GLY A 352 9.18 -10.46 13.14
C GLY A 352 8.00 -9.51 13.18
N MET A 353 7.04 -9.79 14.06
CA MET A 353 6.04 -8.82 14.48
C MET A 353 6.53 -8.17 15.77
N ASP A 354 6.68 -6.85 15.75
CA ASP A 354 6.91 -6.09 16.98
C ASP A 354 5.56 -5.69 17.58
N LEU A 355 5.28 -6.20 18.76
CA LEU A 355 4.18 -5.75 19.60
C LEU A 355 4.77 -4.74 20.57
N GLY A 356 4.73 -3.46 20.22
CA GLY A 356 5.18 -2.39 21.11
C GLY A 356 4.56 -2.48 22.50
N ALA A 357 5.21 -1.91 23.51
CA ALA A 357 4.79 -1.95 24.91
C ALA A 357 3.35 -1.47 25.12
N ASP A 358 2.83 -0.65 24.22
CA ASP A 358 1.47 -0.10 24.23
C ASP A 358 0.48 -0.88 23.33
N GLY A 359 0.87 -2.06 22.83
CA GLY A 359 0.06 -2.88 21.92
C GLY A 359 -0.01 -2.33 20.48
N GLU A 360 0.88 -1.42 20.11
CA GLU A 360 1.06 -0.98 18.74
C GLU A 360 1.94 -1.98 17.98
N CYS A 361 1.46 -2.44 16.83
CA CYS A 361 2.26 -3.22 15.90
C CYS A 361 2.97 -2.25 14.94
N PHE A 362 4.28 -2.37 14.84
CA PHE A 362 5.11 -1.67 13.87
C PHE A 362 5.53 -2.62 12.75
#